data_16741535bb91af7d27c28ed8ae083e45
#
_entry.id   16741535bb91af7d27c28ed8ae083e45
#
_cell.length_a   1.000
_cell.length_b   1.000
_cell.length_c   1.000
_cell.angle_alpha   90.00
_cell.angle_beta   90.00
_cell.angle_gamma   90.00
#
_symmetry.space_group_name_H-M   'P 1'
#
loop_
_entity.id
_entity.type
_entity.pdbx_description
1 polymer ?
#
loop_
_entity_poly.entity_id
_entity_poly.type
_entity_poly.pdbx_seq_one_letter_code
_entity_poly.pdbx_strand_id
1 'polypeptide(L)'
;MTPPRAARAAASALALSGLLAATACSALSTPPTAPKPPITPPSSAPPPSPKASPTASPAASSALTEAMAQAALITYADLGEPWTPTQGVATWHDGVLKAKADRRECQRLLDALYADELFGAGAQPRAVVGMDDVWNQAQMRYQVLARPPAEIDKTLAWLKSLPRKCSQFAATTTTGAVLGVQVTVMPLPEAGNARQGLRVLLTGQSPDGAPTTLALDVAALRVGEDAISVTNGGFGDVQTEATQAAVQLGAERLTEVRRQGRVEV
;
A
#
# COMPACT_ATOMS: atom_id res chain seq x y z
N MET A 1 -41.27 -31.31 -20.19
CA MET A 1 -41.13 -30.62 -21.49
C MET A 1 -39.73 -29.98 -21.50
N THR A 2 -38.87 -30.56 -22.30
CA THR A 2 -37.43 -30.31 -22.40
C THR A 2 -37.09 -29.24 -23.44
N PRO A 3 -35.89 -28.64 -23.43
CA PRO A 3 -35.47 -27.35 -24.02
C PRO A 3 -35.08 -27.42 -25.51
N PRO A 4 -34.46 -26.41 -26.07
CA PRO A 4 -33.22 -26.75 -26.75
C PRO A 4 -32.03 -25.81 -26.49
N ARG A 5 -30.89 -26.45 -26.57
CA ARG A 5 -29.53 -25.91 -26.69
C ARG A 5 -29.36 -25.09 -27.97
N ALA A 6 -28.60 -24.00 -27.88
CA ALA A 6 -27.89 -23.47 -29.04
C ALA A 6 -26.48 -23.04 -28.63
N ALA A 7 -25.53 -23.83 -29.07
CA ALA A 7 -24.12 -23.51 -29.10
C ALA A 7 -23.84 -22.47 -30.20
N ARG A 8 -22.97 -21.48 -29.91
CA ARG A 8 -22.22 -20.77 -30.94
C ARG A 8 -20.79 -20.55 -30.45
N ALA A 9 -19.93 -21.36 -31.03
CA ALA A 9 -18.52 -21.14 -31.08
C ALA A 9 -18.21 -20.01 -32.08
N ALA A 10 -17.31 -19.10 -31.73
CA ALA A 10 -16.60 -18.29 -32.70
C ALA A 10 -15.16 -18.16 -32.24
N ALA A 11 -14.32 -18.91 -32.88
CA ALA A 11 -12.85 -18.73 -32.86
C ALA A 11 -12.49 -17.58 -33.79
N SER A 12 -11.58 -16.73 -33.37
CA SER A 12 -10.82 -15.86 -34.27
C SER A 12 -9.42 -15.71 -33.74
N ALA A 13 -8.52 -16.44 -34.36
CA ALA A 13 -7.08 -16.23 -34.36
C ALA A 13 -6.74 -15.22 -35.44
N LEU A 14 -5.68 -14.43 -35.24
CA LEU A 14 -4.77 -13.82 -36.22
C LEU A 14 -3.85 -12.90 -35.43
N ALA A 15 -2.60 -13.22 -35.20
CA ALA A 15 -1.47 -13.32 -36.13
C ALA A 15 -0.74 -11.98 -36.31
N LEU A 16 0.48 -12.03 -35.85
CA LEU A 16 1.76 -11.67 -36.49
C LEU A 16 2.14 -10.20 -36.73
N SER A 17 3.37 -9.96 -36.27
CA SER A 17 4.52 -9.41 -37.02
C SER A 17 4.90 -7.96 -36.75
N GLY A 18 6.19 -7.78 -36.47
CA GLY A 18 6.92 -6.52 -36.60
C GLY A 18 8.18 -6.50 -35.74
N LEU A 19 9.13 -7.07 -36.19
CA LEU A 19 10.58 -7.06 -36.44
C LEU A 19 11.21 -5.65 -36.47
N LEU A 20 12.39 -5.55 -35.79
CA LEU A 20 13.65 -4.88 -36.11
C LEU A 20 13.72 -3.34 -36.18
N ALA A 21 14.62 -2.79 -35.36
CA ALA A 21 15.84 -2.19 -35.87
C ALA A 21 16.80 -1.82 -34.73
N ALA A 22 17.96 -2.44 -34.76
CA ALA A 22 19.15 -2.01 -34.04
C ALA A 22 19.85 -0.92 -34.88
N THR A 23 20.29 0.16 -34.22
CA THR A 23 21.34 1.01 -34.78
C THR A 23 22.33 1.36 -33.67
N ALA A 24 23.50 0.74 -33.80
CA ALA A 24 24.72 1.15 -33.11
C ALA A 24 25.33 2.36 -33.82
N CYS A 25 25.72 3.37 -33.07
CA CYS A 25 26.69 4.35 -33.50
C CYS A 25 27.78 4.52 -32.46
N SER A 26 28.91 3.92 -32.74
CA SER A 26 30.20 4.18 -32.09
C SER A 26 30.77 5.50 -32.63
N ALA A 27 31.08 6.41 -31.73
CA ALA A 27 31.94 7.55 -32.07
C ALA A 27 33.19 7.51 -31.19
N LEU A 28 34.31 7.17 -31.78
CA LEU A 28 35.66 7.37 -31.24
C LEU A 28 35.92 8.88 -31.21
N SER A 29 36.28 9.42 -30.08
CA SER A 29 36.88 10.74 -29.94
C SER A 29 38.26 10.62 -29.30
N THR A 30 39.25 11.00 -30.05
CA THR A 30 40.67 11.11 -29.72
C THR A 30 40.90 12.24 -28.69
N PRO A 31 41.77 12.11 -27.69
CA PRO A 31 42.10 13.21 -26.78
C PRO A 31 43.17 14.13 -27.37
N PRO A 32 43.09 15.46 -27.17
CA PRO A 32 44.15 16.38 -27.54
C PRO A 32 45.25 16.41 -26.48
N THR A 33 46.48 16.44 -26.98
CA THR A 33 47.73 16.57 -26.25
C THR A 33 47.84 17.94 -25.55
N ALA A 34 48.09 17.96 -24.25
CA ALA A 34 48.34 19.15 -23.47
C ALA A 34 49.85 19.50 -23.45
N PRO A 35 50.23 20.80 -23.49
CA PRO A 35 51.62 21.23 -23.39
C PRO A 35 52.11 21.24 -21.94
N LYS A 36 53.38 20.92 -21.80
CA LYS A 36 54.16 20.81 -20.56
C LYS A 36 54.39 22.20 -19.91
N PRO A 37 54.10 22.40 -18.62
CA PRO A 37 54.43 23.64 -17.91
C PRO A 37 55.86 23.68 -17.38
N PRO A 38 56.43 24.88 -17.17
CA PRO A 38 57.81 25.08 -16.72
C PRO A 38 58.01 24.79 -15.24
N ILE A 39 59.24 24.37 -14.90
CA ILE A 39 59.71 23.98 -13.61
C ILE A 39 59.94 25.23 -12.75
N THR A 40 59.29 25.32 -11.56
CA THR A 40 59.58 26.30 -10.51
C THR A 40 60.17 25.59 -9.28
N PRO A 41 61.13 26.20 -8.59
CA PRO A 41 61.87 25.54 -7.51
C PRO A 41 61.07 25.37 -6.21
N PRO A 42 61.46 24.45 -5.28
CA PRO A 42 60.65 24.02 -4.14
C PRO A 42 60.58 25.11 -3.08
N SER A 43 59.37 25.51 -2.73
CA SER A 43 59.06 26.30 -1.53
C SER A 43 58.79 25.34 -0.38
N SER A 44 59.38 25.66 0.78
CA SER A 44 59.34 24.90 2.00
C SER A 44 57.92 24.60 2.48
N ALA A 45 57.62 23.32 2.77
CA ALA A 45 56.36 22.87 3.29
C ALA A 45 56.18 23.26 4.77
N PRO A 46 55.00 23.72 5.21
CA PRO A 46 54.62 23.80 6.59
C PRO A 46 54.31 22.42 7.19
N PRO A 47 54.42 22.21 8.53
CA PRO A 47 54.22 20.90 9.16
C PRO A 47 52.77 20.38 9.00
N PRO A 48 52.58 19.06 8.95
CA PRO A 48 51.28 18.49 8.73
C PRO A 48 50.35 18.74 9.93
N SER A 49 49.23 19.38 9.68
CA SER A 49 48.11 19.47 10.61
C SER A 49 47.59 18.08 10.96
N PRO A 50 47.15 17.81 12.20
CA PRO A 50 46.60 16.52 12.58
C PRO A 50 45.36 16.22 11.72
N LYS A 51 45.37 15.07 11.03
CA LYS A 51 44.23 14.53 10.33
C LYS A 51 43.06 14.41 11.30
N ALA A 52 42.03 15.21 11.09
CA ALA A 52 40.73 14.97 11.72
C ALA A 52 40.27 13.56 11.34
N SER A 53 40.03 12.71 12.31
CA SER A 53 39.40 11.43 12.14
C SER A 53 38.06 11.66 11.42
N PRO A 54 37.72 10.87 10.39
CA PRO A 54 36.42 10.99 9.79
C PRO A 54 35.35 10.68 10.84
N THR A 55 34.58 11.70 11.21
CA THR A 55 33.34 11.51 11.95
C THR A 55 32.52 10.54 11.14
N ALA A 56 32.23 9.34 11.65
CA ALA A 56 31.38 8.36 11.01
C ALA A 56 30.04 9.04 10.69
N SER A 57 29.77 9.27 9.40
CA SER A 57 28.44 9.67 8.95
C SER A 57 27.46 8.63 9.46
N PRO A 58 26.33 9.02 10.06
CA PRO A 58 25.29 8.04 10.40
C PRO A 58 24.98 7.25 9.15
N ALA A 59 25.10 5.91 9.22
CA ALA A 59 24.79 5.03 8.12
C ALA A 59 23.38 5.38 7.61
N ALA A 60 23.28 5.87 6.37
CA ALA A 60 22.01 6.14 5.76
C ALA A 60 21.22 4.84 5.78
N SER A 61 20.05 4.83 6.42
CA SER A 61 19.20 3.64 6.41
C SER A 61 18.90 3.31 4.95
N SER A 62 19.20 2.07 4.55
CA SER A 62 18.96 1.63 3.18
C SER A 62 17.48 1.80 2.84
N ALA A 63 17.17 2.39 1.68
CA ALA A 63 15.79 2.55 1.24
C ALA A 63 15.10 1.17 1.14
N LEU A 64 13.81 1.10 1.48
CA LEU A 64 13.01 -0.12 1.28
C LEU A 64 12.96 -0.47 -0.21
N THR A 65 13.60 -1.56 -0.59
CA THR A 65 13.55 -2.06 -1.98
C THR A 65 12.25 -2.82 -2.22
N GLU A 66 11.90 -3.03 -3.49
CA GLU A 66 10.74 -3.85 -3.84
C GLU A 66 10.89 -5.30 -3.33
N ALA A 67 12.09 -5.91 -3.47
CA ALA A 67 12.36 -7.24 -2.97
C ALA A 67 12.17 -7.35 -1.45
N MET A 68 12.64 -6.36 -0.69
CA MET A 68 12.42 -6.29 0.76
C MET A 68 10.92 -6.14 1.09
N ALA A 69 10.19 -5.31 0.36
CA ALA A 69 8.77 -5.12 0.57
C ALA A 69 7.98 -6.40 0.23
N GLN A 70 8.34 -7.11 -0.84
CA GLN A 70 7.75 -8.42 -1.18
C GLN A 70 8.00 -9.45 -0.08
N ALA A 71 9.21 -9.51 0.47
CA ALA A 71 9.54 -10.41 1.59
C ALA A 71 8.79 -10.07 2.88
N ALA A 72 8.32 -8.84 3.03
CA ALA A 72 7.53 -8.37 4.17
C ALA A 72 6.01 -8.59 4.01
N LEU A 73 5.54 -9.07 2.85
CA LEU A 73 4.13 -9.39 2.66
C LEU A 73 3.72 -10.59 3.52
N ILE A 74 2.54 -10.50 4.10
CA ILE A 74 1.84 -11.67 4.64
C ILE A 74 1.23 -12.48 3.50
N THR A 75 0.89 -13.72 3.76
CA THR A 75 0.26 -14.63 2.81
C THR A 75 -1.04 -15.21 3.39
N TYR A 76 -1.89 -15.77 2.54
CA TYR A 76 -3.08 -16.47 2.98
C TYR A 76 -2.75 -17.65 3.93
N ALA A 77 -1.60 -18.31 3.74
CA ALA A 77 -1.17 -19.39 4.61
C ALA A 77 -0.83 -18.93 6.04
N ASP A 78 -0.46 -17.67 6.22
CA ASP A 78 -0.19 -17.08 7.54
C ASP A 78 -1.47 -16.84 8.34
N LEU A 79 -2.57 -16.56 7.64
CA LEU A 79 -3.87 -16.36 8.25
C LEU A 79 -4.63 -17.68 8.40
N GLY A 80 -4.24 -18.73 7.65
CA GLY A 80 -4.90 -20.02 7.65
C GLY A 80 -6.26 -20.01 6.92
N GLU A 81 -7.01 -21.11 7.01
CA GLU A 81 -8.37 -21.16 6.48
C GLU A 81 -9.27 -20.15 7.21
N PRO A 82 -10.17 -19.46 6.48
CA PRO A 82 -10.62 -19.69 5.10
C PRO A 82 -9.95 -18.80 4.04
N TRP A 83 -8.79 -18.22 4.33
CA TRP A 83 -8.12 -17.26 3.44
C TRP A 83 -7.50 -17.93 2.22
N THR A 84 -7.67 -17.32 1.06
CA THR A 84 -7.13 -17.74 -0.24
C THR A 84 -6.57 -16.53 -1.00
N PRO A 85 -5.70 -16.74 -2.01
CA PRO A 85 -5.31 -15.63 -2.89
C PRO A 85 -6.54 -15.00 -3.55
N THR A 86 -6.57 -13.66 -3.65
CA THR A 86 -7.71 -12.97 -4.26
C THR A 86 -7.93 -13.37 -5.72
N GLN A 87 -9.20 -13.49 -6.11
CA GLN A 87 -9.61 -13.77 -7.48
C GLN A 87 -9.95 -12.49 -8.27
N GLY A 88 -9.84 -11.34 -7.67
CA GLY A 88 -10.12 -10.05 -8.29
C GLY A 88 -10.61 -9.01 -7.30
N VAL A 89 -11.12 -7.91 -7.81
CA VAL A 89 -11.68 -6.83 -6.98
C VAL A 89 -13.03 -7.27 -6.40
N ALA A 90 -13.23 -6.99 -5.10
CA ALA A 90 -14.48 -7.29 -4.43
C ALA A 90 -15.68 -6.56 -5.11
N THR A 91 -16.80 -7.23 -5.22
CA THR A 91 -18.00 -6.69 -5.89
C THR A 91 -18.56 -5.44 -5.20
N TRP A 92 -18.36 -5.32 -3.89
CA TRP A 92 -18.80 -4.16 -3.11
C TRP A 92 -17.91 -2.91 -3.32
N HIS A 93 -16.69 -3.06 -3.82
CA HIS A 93 -15.73 -1.96 -3.95
C HIS A 93 -16.29 -0.81 -4.80
N ASP A 94 -16.63 -1.05 -6.05
CA ASP A 94 -17.17 -0.01 -6.93
C ASP A 94 -18.63 0.36 -6.58
N GLY A 95 -19.40 -0.61 -6.12
CA GLY A 95 -20.84 -0.42 -5.85
C GLY A 95 -21.11 0.41 -4.60
N VAL A 96 -20.23 0.35 -3.59
CA VAL A 96 -20.45 0.95 -2.27
C VAL A 96 -19.45 2.03 -1.94
N LEU A 97 -18.14 1.81 -2.15
CA LEU A 97 -17.11 2.79 -1.76
C LEU A 97 -17.03 3.99 -2.70
N LYS A 98 -17.42 3.84 -3.97
CA LYS A 98 -17.49 4.96 -4.89
C LYS A 98 -18.73 5.80 -4.60
N ALA A 99 -18.66 6.57 -3.51
CA ALA A 99 -19.78 7.35 -2.99
C ALA A 99 -19.36 8.77 -2.62
N LYS A 100 -20.34 9.70 -2.61
CA LYS A 100 -20.15 11.08 -2.24
C LYS A 100 -20.69 11.32 -0.82
N ALA A 101 -19.81 11.71 0.10
CA ALA A 101 -20.22 12.10 1.45
C ALA A 101 -20.99 13.41 1.46
N ASP A 102 -22.00 13.54 2.32
CA ASP A 102 -22.72 14.77 2.62
C ASP A 102 -21.84 15.79 3.38
N ARG A 103 -20.79 15.29 4.07
CA ARG A 103 -19.81 16.09 4.80
C ARG A 103 -18.46 16.06 4.10
N ARG A 104 -18.03 17.25 3.66
CA ARG A 104 -16.80 17.42 2.87
C ARG A 104 -15.54 16.88 3.57
N GLU A 105 -15.44 17.04 4.88
CA GLU A 105 -14.32 16.55 5.67
C GLU A 105 -14.24 15.02 5.73
N CYS A 106 -15.37 14.31 5.50
CA CYS A 106 -15.44 12.85 5.52
C CYS A 106 -15.25 12.23 4.15
N GLN A 107 -15.36 13.02 3.06
CA GLN A 107 -15.12 12.54 1.69
C GLN A 107 -13.74 11.92 1.52
N ARG A 108 -12.71 12.53 2.12
CA ARG A 108 -11.34 12.00 2.05
C ARG A 108 -11.22 10.54 2.53
N LEU A 109 -12.04 10.13 3.52
CA LEU A 109 -12.03 8.73 3.99
C LEU A 109 -12.56 7.80 2.89
N LEU A 110 -13.70 8.13 2.28
CA LEU A 110 -14.27 7.33 1.20
C LEU A 110 -13.33 7.27 -0.01
N ASP A 111 -12.76 8.40 -0.40
CA ASP A 111 -11.80 8.47 -1.51
C ASP A 111 -10.56 7.58 -1.25
N ALA A 112 -10.02 7.64 -0.02
CA ALA A 112 -8.85 6.85 0.36
C ALA A 112 -9.14 5.33 0.40
N LEU A 113 -10.34 4.94 0.83
CA LEU A 113 -10.78 3.55 0.83
C LEU A 113 -11.08 3.04 -0.58
N TYR A 114 -11.71 3.86 -1.42
CA TYR A 114 -12.00 3.51 -2.80
C TYR A 114 -10.73 3.39 -3.65
N ALA A 115 -9.79 4.31 -3.48
CA ALA A 115 -8.54 4.29 -4.25
C ALA A 115 -7.47 3.34 -3.69
N ASP A 116 -7.71 2.69 -2.54
CA ASP A 116 -6.69 1.95 -1.77
C ASP A 116 -5.44 2.81 -1.42
N GLU A 117 -5.62 4.12 -1.27
CA GLU A 117 -4.56 5.12 -1.07
C GLU A 117 -4.63 5.75 0.33
N LEU A 118 -4.62 4.93 1.37
CA LEU A 118 -4.76 5.41 2.76
C LEU A 118 -3.68 6.43 3.14
N PHE A 119 -2.47 6.28 2.60
CA PHE A 119 -1.36 7.21 2.80
C PHE A 119 -1.33 8.38 1.80
N GLY A 120 -2.40 8.57 1.04
CA GLY A 120 -2.64 9.69 0.13
C GLY A 120 -2.31 9.37 -1.33
N ALA A 121 -2.88 10.19 -2.22
CA ALA A 121 -2.69 10.08 -3.65
C ALA A 121 -1.21 10.10 -4.04
N GLY A 122 -0.81 9.15 -4.88
CA GLY A 122 0.59 8.97 -5.31
C GLY A 122 1.48 8.26 -4.30
N ALA A 123 0.95 7.80 -3.16
CA ALA A 123 1.66 6.86 -2.27
C ALA A 123 1.66 5.46 -2.89
N GLN A 124 2.51 5.25 -3.88
CA GLN A 124 2.59 3.94 -4.52
C GLN A 124 3.17 2.90 -3.54
N PRO A 125 2.47 1.79 -3.29
CA PRO A 125 3.00 0.70 -2.48
C PRO A 125 4.21 0.05 -3.17
N ARG A 126 5.17 -0.40 -2.37
CA ARG A 126 6.31 -1.19 -2.84
C ARG A 126 5.93 -2.64 -3.05
N ALA A 127 4.98 -3.13 -2.27
CA ALA A 127 4.41 -4.46 -2.42
C ALA A 127 2.96 -4.47 -1.94
N VAL A 128 2.14 -5.31 -2.58
CA VAL A 128 0.70 -5.46 -2.30
C VAL A 128 0.33 -6.93 -2.38
N VAL A 129 -0.55 -7.38 -1.49
CA VAL A 129 -1.24 -8.66 -1.61
C VAL A 129 -2.73 -8.48 -1.32
N GLY A 130 -3.55 -9.18 -2.09
CA GLY A 130 -4.98 -9.33 -1.86
C GLY A 130 -5.31 -10.77 -1.46
N MET A 131 -6.24 -10.95 -0.53
CA MET A 131 -6.68 -12.25 -0.04
C MET A 131 -8.19 -12.23 0.19
N ASP A 132 -8.86 -13.33 -0.15
CA ASP A 132 -10.30 -13.48 0.00
C ASP A 132 -10.62 -14.47 1.13
N ASP A 133 -11.50 -14.07 2.03
CA ASP A 133 -12.16 -14.96 3.00
C ASP A 133 -13.40 -15.55 2.33
N VAL A 134 -13.29 -16.81 1.89
CA VAL A 134 -14.34 -17.46 1.11
C VAL A 134 -15.58 -17.84 1.94
N TRP A 135 -15.47 -17.89 3.28
CA TRP A 135 -16.63 -18.20 4.15
C TRP A 135 -17.45 -16.95 4.47
N ASN A 136 -16.78 -15.81 4.70
CA ASN A 136 -17.43 -14.57 5.08
C ASN A 136 -17.59 -13.58 3.90
N GLN A 137 -17.15 -13.96 2.71
CA GLN A 137 -17.16 -13.10 1.50
C GLN A 137 -16.47 -11.76 1.74
N ALA A 138 -15.39 -11.80 2.55
CA ALA A 138 -14.58 -10.64 2.84
C ALA A 138 -13.30 -10.66 2.00
N GLN A 139 -12.74 -9.49 1.77
CA GLN A 139 -11.47 -9.30 1.07
C GLN A 139 -10.54 -8.44 1.89
N MET A 140 -9.32 -8.92 2.06
CA MET A 140 -8.24 -8.17 2.68
C MET A 140 -7.26 -7.68 1.63
N ARG A 141 -6.89 -6.41 1.71
CA ARG A 141 -5.77 -5.82 0.98
C ARG A 141 -4.69 -5.39 1.96
N TYR A 142 -3.51 -5.92 1.80
CA TYR A 142 -2.33 -5.59 2.60
C TYR A 142 -1.27 -4.94 1.72
N GLN A 143 -0.69 -3.83 2.19
CA GLN A 143 0.29 -3.05 1.43
C GLN A 143 1.48 -2.67 2.30
N VAL A 144 2.67 -2.68 1.69
CA VAL A 144 3.91 -2.17 2.29
C VAL A 144 4.40 -0.97 1.48
N LEU A 145 4.67 0.14 2.15
CA LEU A 145 5.00 1.43 1.54
C LEU A 145 6.29 2.01 2.13
N ALA A 146 7.10 2.64 1.28
CA ALA A 146 8.20 3.51 1.70
C ALA A 146 7.71 4.97 1.71
N ARG A 147 7.66 5.60 2.89
CA ARG A 147 7.23 7.00 3.05
C ARG A 147 8.01 7.68 4.16
N PRO A 148 8.28 8.99 4.05
CA PRO A 148 8.89 9.73 5.16
C PRO A 148 8.08 9.55 6.46
N PRO A 149 8.72 9.28 7.61
CA PRO A 149 8.03 9.07 8.89
C PRO A 149 7.03 10.18 9.25
N ALA A 150 7.39 11.44 8.97
CA ALA A 150 6.50 12.57 9.23
C ALA A 150 5.19 12.53 8.41
N GLU A 151 5.22 12.00 7.19
CA GLU A 151 4.01 11.83 6.37
C GLU A 151 3.16 10.67 6.87
N ILE A 152 3.80 9.59 7.32
CA ILE A 152 3.09 8.47 7.96
C ILE A 152 2.39 8.97 9.22
N ASP A 153 3.12 9.64 10.11
CA ASP A 153 2.57 10.17 11.36
C ASP A 153 1.42 11.16 11.13
N LYS A 154 1.50 11.98 10.08
CA LYS A 154 0.41 12.88 9.65
C LYS A 154 -0.84 12.08 9.22
N THR A 155 -0.67 10.97 8.52
CA THR A 155 -1.79 10.09 8.14
C THR A 155 -2.39 9.43 9.38
N LEU A 156 -1.57 8.90 10.29
CA LEU A 156 -2.06 8.29 11.53
C LEU A 156 -2.83 9.30 12.40
N ALA A 157 -2.33 10.53 12.50
CA ALA A 157 -3.03 11.61 13.21
C ALA A 157 -4.38 11.97 12.56
N TRP A 158 -4.44 11.98 11.22
CA TRP A 158 -5.70 12.15 10.49
C TRP A 158 -6.67 11.02 10.80
N LEU A 159 -6.28 9.76 10.67
CA LEU A 159 -7.13 8.60 10.99
C LEU A 159 -7.63 8.66 12.43
N LYS A 160 -6.75 8.97 13.40
CA LYS A 160 -7.12 9.14 14.80
C LYS A 160 -8.21 10.20 15.03
N SER A 161 -8.29 11.21 14.15
CA SER A 161 -9.29 12.27 14.27
C SER A 161 -10.68 11.88 13.76
N LEU A 162 -10.78 10.87 12.87
CA LEU A 162 -12.02 10.52 12.15
C LEU A 162 -13.17 10.07 13.05
N PRO A 163 -13.00 9.25 14.11
CA PRO A 163 -14.10 8.85 14.97
C PRO A 163 -14.80 10.02 15.68
N ARG A 164 -14.12 11.16 15.82
CA ARG A 164 -14.73 12.38 16.37
C ARG A 164 -15.29 13.29 15.29
N LYS A 165 -14.59 13.43 14.16
CA LYS A 165 -14.97 14.35 13.08
C LYS A 165 -16.01 13.74 12.14
N CYS A 166 -15.96 12.45 11.91
CA CYS A 166 -16.76 11.68 10.96
C CYS A 166 -17.42 10.46 11.61
N SER A 167 -17.80 10.57 12.89
CA SER A 167 -18.43 9.44 13.62
C SER A 167 -19.65 8.88 12.90
N GLN A 168 -20.45 9.77 12.30
CA GLN A 168 -21.63 9.43 11.47
C GLN A 168 -21.80 10.46 10.37
N PHE A 169 -22.09 10.00 9.16
CA PHE A 169 -22.43 10.86 8.02
C PHE A 169 -23.20 10.04 6.98
N ALA A 170 -23.82 10.71 6.01
CA ALA A 170 -24.45 10.04 4.88
C ALA A 170 -23.54 10.06 3.65
N ALA A 171 -23.63 9.02 2.82
CA ALA A 171 -22.95 8.96 1.54
C ALA A 171 -23.91 8.51 0.45
N THR A 172 -23.79 9.11 -0.73
CA THR A 172 -24.62 8.74 -1.90
C THR A 172 -23.76 8.05 -2.92
N THR A 173 -24.11 6.82 -3.28
CA THR A 173 -23.41 6.01 -4.29
C THR A 173 -23.62 6.58 -5.69
N THR A 174 -22.87 6.10 -6.68
CA THR A 174 -23.05 6.47 -8.10
C THR A 174 -24.42 6.06 -8.68
N THR A 175 -25.09 5.09 -8.06
CA THR A 175 -26.45 4.67 -8.42
C THR A 175 -27.54 5.47 -7.73
N GLY A 176 -27.18 6.42 -6.84
CA GLY A 176 -28.12 7.26 -6.10
C GLY A 176 -28.58 6.63 -4.76
N ALA A 177 -28.11 5.45 -4.39
CA ALA A 177 -28.43 4.86 -3.10
C ALA A 177 -27.78 5.67 -1.97
N VAL A 178 -28.55 5.92 -0.89
CA VAL A 178 -28.06 6.65 0.30
C VAL A 178 -27.64 5.64 1.34
N LEU A 179 -26.41 5.77 1.82
CA LEU A 179 -25.78 4.94 2.85
C LEU A 179 -25.59 5.76 4.14
N GLY A 180 -25.90 5.17 5.28
CA GLY A 180 -25.42 5.67 6.58
C GLY A 180 -24.00 5.14 6.82
N VAL A 181 -23.06 6.05 7.10
CA VAL A 181 -21.66 5.68 7.39
C VAL A 181 -21.36 5.94 8.87
N GLN A 182 -20.82 4.94 9.55
CA GLN A 182 -20.35 5.04 10.92
C GLN A 182 -18.86 4.73 10.99
N VAL A 183 -18.08 5.57 11.71
CA VAL A 183 -16.64 5.40 11.91
C VAL A 183 -16.34 5.32 13.41
N THR A 184 -15.74 4.22 13.82
CA THR A 184 -15.34 3.97 15.20
C THR A 184 -13.86 3.61 15.30
N VAL A 185 -13.29 3.69 16.50
CA VAL A 185 -11.93 3.19 16.75
C VAL A 185 -11.97 1.67 16.78
N MET A 186 -11.03 1.03 16.09
CA MET A 186 -10.75 -0.38 16.20
C MET A 186 -9.42 -0.56 16.95
N PRO A 187 -9.37 -1.34 18.04
CA PRO A 187 -8.13 -1.61 18.75
C PRO A 187 -7.19 -2.46 17.89
N LEU A 188 -5.90 -2.12 17.90
CA LEU A 188 -4.84 -2.89 17.24
C LEU A 188 -3.84 -3.44 18.27
N PRO A 189 -3.18 -4.56 18.00
CA PRO A 189 -2.12 -5.09 18.84
C PRO A 189 -0.95 -4.09 18.94
N GLU A 190 -0.10 -4.25 19.96
CA GLU A 190 1.10 -3.43 20.17
C GLU A 190 2.17 -3.78 19.13
N ALA A 191 2.01 -3.29 17.90
CA ALA A 191 2.86 -3.57 16.75
C ALA A 191 3.35 -2.26 16.09
N GLY A 192 4.59 -2.28 15.59
CA GLY A 192 5.22 -1.10 14.99
C GLY A 192 5.53 0.02 15.98
N ASN A 193 5.92 1.18 15.47
CA ASN A 193 6.27 2.36 16.28
C ASN A 193 5.06 3.27 16.54
N ALA A 194 4.10 3.28 15.62
CA ALA A 194 2.85 4.01 15.72
C ALA A 194 1.77 3.31 14.90
N ARG A 195 0.52 3.37 15.33
CA ARG A 195 -0.59 2.68 14.67
C ARG A 195 -1.92 3.35 14.91
N GLN A 196 -2.86 3.10 13.99
CA GLN A 196 -4.25 3.53 14.10
C GLN A 196 -5.15 2.53 13.39
N GLY A 197 -6.17 2.05 14.10
CA GLY A 197 -7.24 1.20 13.57
C GLY A 197 -8.58 1.91 13.58
N LEU A 198 -9.37 1.66 12.55
CA LEU A 198 -10.75 2.13 12.40
C LEU A 198 -11.64 0.97 11.97
N ARG A 199 -12.88 0.98 12.44
CA ARG A 199 -13.97 0.22 11.87
C ARG A 199 -14.93 1.18 11.19
N VAL A 200 -15.25 0.92 9.92
CA VAL A 200 -16.18 1.71 9.11
C VAL A 200 -17.34 0.82 8.70
N LEU A 201 -18.55 1.20 9.04
CA LEU A 201 -19.78 0.51 8.65
C LEU A 201 -20.53 1.39 7.68
N LEU A 202 -20.89 0.84 6.52
CA LEU A 202 -21.76 1.49 5.53
C LEU A 202 -23.05 0.69 5.44
N THR A 203 -24.14 1.27 5.95
CA THR A 203 -25.46 0.63 6.00
C THR A 203 -26.39 1.23 4.98
N GLY A 204 -27.14 0.40 4.26
CA GLY A 204 -28.09 0.83 3.26
C GLY A 204 -29.07 -0.28 2.90
N GLN A 205 -29.57 -0.22 1.67
CA GLN A 205 -30.43 -1.25 1.11
C GLN A 205 -29.82 -1.76 -0.19
N SER A 206 -29.92 -3.06 -0.41
CA SER A 206 -29.63 -3.70 -1.69
C SER A 206 -30.71 -3.32 -2.73
N PRO A 207 -30.49 -3.58 -4.04
CA PRO A 207 -31.45 -3.23 -5.09
C PRO A 207 -32.85 -3.84 -4.91
N ASP A 208 -32.96 -4.96 -4.21
CA ASP A 208 -34.20 -5.63 -3.83
C ASP A 208 -34.82 -5.11 -2.53
N GLY A 209 -34.25 -4.08 -1.93
CA GLY A 209 -34.74 -3.41 -0.72
C GLY A 209 -34.36 -4.08 0.59
N ALA A 210 -33.59 -5.17 0.57
CA ALA A 210 -33.11 -5.80 1.80
C ALA A 210 -32.06 -4.94 2.53
N PRO A 211 -32.06 -4.89 3.87
CA PRO A 211 -30.98 -4.20 4.59
C PRO A 211 -29.63 -4.84 4.30
N THR A 212 -28.63 -4.02 4.01
CA THR A 212 -27.26 -4.47 3.79
C THR A 212 -26.28 -3.62 4.56
N THR A 213 -25.18 -4.23 4.99
CA THR A 213 -24.08 -3.54 5.69
C THR A 213 -22.77 -4.01 5.07
N LEU A 214 -21.96 -3.07 4.62
CA LEU A 214 -20.54 -3.29 4.34
C LEU A 214 -19.76 -2.91 5.59
N ALA A 215 -19.03 -3.86 6.15
CA ALA A 215 -18.09 -3.63 7.24
C ALA A 215 -16.66 -3.56 6.69
N LEU A 216 -15.88 -2.60 7.17
CA LEU A 216 -14.48 -2.42 6.81
C LEU A 216 -13.66 -2.24 8.08
N ASP A 217 -12.67 -3.08 8.28
CA ASP A 217 -11.57 -2.86 9.22
C ASP A 217 -10.40 -2.24 8.47
N VAL A 218 -9.92 -1.12 8.97
CA VAL A 218 -8.85 -0.32 8.37
C VAL A 218 -7.73 -0.15 9.38
N ALA A 219 -6.53 -0.56 9.04
CA ALA A 219 -5.36 -0.39 9.90
C ALA A 219 -4.22 0.30 9.13
N ALA A 220 -3.53 1.20 9.80
CA ALA A 220 -2.34 1.85 9.33
C ALA A 220 -1.26 1.84 10.41
N LEU A 221 -0.02 1.52 10.03
CA LEU A 221 1.10 1.41 10.95
C LEU A 221 2.32 2.13 10.39
N ARG A 222 3.19 2.58 11.32
CA ARG A 222 4.58 2.92 11.04
C ARG A 222 5.50 1.87 11.64
N VAL A 223 6.41 1.33 10.83
CA VAL A 223 7.44 0.38 11.23
C VAL A 223 8.79 0.96 10.79
N GLY A 224 9.51 1.59 11.73
CA GLY A 224 10.70 2.36 11.41
C GLY A 224 10.40 3.54 10.51
N GLU A 225 10.93 3.49 9.28
CA GLU A 225 10.76 4.52 8.23
C GLU A 225 9.73 4.10 7.16
N ASP A 226 9.05 2.98 7.37
CA ASP A 226 8.11 2.41 6.40
C ASP A 226 6.70 2.37 6.97
N ALA A 227 5.74 2.14 6.09
CA ALA A 227 4.34 2.02 6.46
C ALA A 227 3.73 0.70 6.00
N ILE A 228 2.73 0.26 6.75
CA ILE A 228 1.83 -0.82 6.38
C ILE A 228 0.40 -0.26 6.40
N SER A 229 -0.41 -0.62 5.39
CA SER A 229 -1.85 -0.47 5.44
C SER A 229 -2.54 -1.81 5.24
N VAL A 230 -3.64 -1.99 5.97
CA VAL A 230 -4.52 -3.15 5.86
C VAL A 230 -5.94 -2.63 5.73
N THR A 231 -6.67 -3.11 4.74
CA THR A 231 -8.12 -2.94 4.61
C THR A 231 -8.72 -4.33 4.50
N ASN A 232 -9.64 -4.67 5.40
CA ASN A 232 -10.37 -5.94 5.39
C ASN A 232 -11.86 -5.61 5.36
N GLY A 233 -12.57 -6.01 4.31
CA GLY A 233 -13.96 -5.60 4.09
C GLY A 233 -14.83 -6.72 3.54
N GLY A 234 -16.12 -6.70 3.92
CA GLY A 234 -17.09 -7.67 3.44
C GLY A 234 -18.53 -7.27 3.79
N PHE A 235 -19.49 -7.85 3.08
CA PHE A 235 -20.88 -7.70 3.45
C PHE A 235 -21.20 -8.52 4.71
N GLY A 236 -21.88 -7.86 5.66
CA GLY A 236 -22.13 -8.43 6.98
C GLY A 236 -21.08 -8.02 8.00
N ASP A 237 -20.46 -8.98 8.64
CA ASP A 237 -19.37 -8.75 9.61
C ASP A 237 -18.03 -9.27 9.05
N VAL A 238 -16.94 -8.60 9.41
CA VAL A 238 -15.58 -9.04 9.06
C VAL A 238 -14.85 -9.47 10.34
N GLN A 239 -13.98 -10.48 10.21
CA GLN A 239 -13.20 -10.98 11.33
C GLN A 239 -12.09 -9.99 11.68
N THR A 240 -12.30 -9.21 12.74
CA THR A 240 -11.32 -8.24 13.24
C THR A 240 -10.00 -8.91 13.66
N GLU A 241 -10.07 -10.13 14.16
CA GLU A 241 -8.92 -10.93 14.56
C GLU A 241 -7.97 -11.19 13.39
N ALA A 242 -8.50 -11.40 12.18
CA ALA A 242 -7.69 -11.55 10.97
C ALA A 242 -6.95 -10.25 10.61
N THR A 243 -7.62 -9.10 10.75
CA THR A 243 -6.99 -7.79 10.56
C THR A 243 -5.89 -7.56 11.61
N GLN A 244 -6.14 -7.92 12.87
CA GLN A 244 -5.15 -7.79 13.95
C GLN A 244 -3.95 -8.73 13.74
N ALA A 245 -4.19 -9.97 13.31
CA ALA A 245 -3.13 -10.92 12.96
C ALA A 245 -2.27 -10.40 11.79
N ALA A 246 -2.90 -9.86 10.73
CA ALA A 246 -2.20 -9.27 9.60
C ALA A 246 -1.29 -8.09 10.01
N VAL A 247 -1.77 -7.26 10.94
CA VAL A 247 -1.02 -6.13 11.52
C VAL A 247 0.19 -6.63 12.31
N GLN A 248 0.00 -7.61 13.19
CA GLN A 248 1.06 -8.16 14.04
C GLN A 248 2.15 -8.82 13.20
N LEU A 249 1.78 -9.78 12.37
CA LEU A 249 2.70 -10.53 11.51
C LEU A 249 3.44 -9.62 10.52
N GLY A 250 2.70 -8.67 9.95
CA GLY A 250 3.29 -7.73 9.00
C GLY A 250 4.34 -6.82 9.63
N ALA A 251 4.09 -6.30 10.82
CA ALA A 251 5.05 -5.48 11.55
C ALA A 251 6.31 -6.27 11.93
N GLU A 252 6.16 -7.53 12.35
CA GLU A 252 7.26 -8.42 12.68
C GLU A 252 8.12 -8.72 11.45
N ARG A 253 7.50 -9.09 10.32
CA ARG A 253 8.20 -9.36 9.07
C ARG A 253 8.94 -8.15 8.53
N LEU A 254 8.29 -7.01 8.48
CA LEU A 254 8.92 -5.79 7.98
C LEU A 254 10.12 -5.38 8.85
N THR A 255 10.00 -5.55 10.18
CA THR A 255 11.11 -5.31 11.13
C THR A 255 12.28 -6.26 10.84
N GLU A 256 12.00 -7.55 10.64
CA GLU A 256 13.02 -8.56 10.36
C GLU A 256 13.72 -8.32 9.02
N VAL A 257 12.95 -8.06 7.96
CA VAL A 257 13.50 -7.75 6.62
C VAL A 257 14.40 -6.51 6.68
N ARG A 258 14.00 -5.48 7.43
CA ARG A 258 14.82 -4.27 7.63
C ARG A 258 16.08 -4.53 8.44
N ARG A 259 16.03 -5.47 9.37
CA ARG A 259 17.20 -5.90 10.13
C ARG A 259 18.20 -6.62 9.24
N GLN A 260 17.74 -7.55 8.41
CA GLN A 260 18.58 -8.32 7.47
C GLN A 260 19.24 -7.40 6.44
N GLY A 261 18.50 -6.49 5.82
CA GLY A 261 19.04 -5.55 4.84
C GLY A 261 20.07 -4.55 5.40
N ARG A 262 20.18 -4.40 6.73
CA ARG A 262 21.25 -3.61 7.36
C ARG A 262 22.52 -4.38 7.61
N VAL A 263 22.47 -5.70 7.64
CA VAL A 263 23.63 -6.57 7.86
C VAL A 263 24.41 -6.82 6.57
N GLU A 264 23.74 -6.71 5.43
CA GLU A 264 24.33 -6.98 4.11
C GLU A 264 25.07 -5.76 3.50
N VAL A 265 25.08 -4.60 4.17
CA VAL A 265 25.75 -3.36 3.76
C VAL A 265 26.97 -3.10 4.65
#